data_e6f22169dd68271d0fb543745ccdf048
#
_entry.id   e6f22169dd68271d0fb543745ccdf048
#
_cell.length_a   1.000
_cell.length_b   1.000
_cell.length_c   1.000
_cell.angle_alpha   90.00
_cell.angle_beta   90.00
_cell.angle_gamma   90.00
#
_symmetry.space_group_name_H-M   'P 1'
#
loop_
_entity.id
_entity.type
_entity.pdbx_description
1 polymer ?
#
loop_
_entity_poly.entity_id
_entity_poly.type
_entity_poly.pdbx_seq_one_letter_code
_entity_poly.pdbx_strand_id
1 'polypeptide(L)'
;MAGPRACALVVVASLFGCGLTAAAEQPSAAQMMDDLMYGRGSVGGPFTLTDQNGKQRSDTEFRGKLMIVYFGYTYCPDVCPTDLMAITQALDALGPAAEGVQPVFITIDPERDSKLLADYLSAFHRSFVGLTGAPDEIRKVANSYKAFYAKVPDRQDADYSIDHAGVIYLMGRNGEYLGFMPPQTNPDRLSEILRKYLAN
;
A
#
# COMPACT_ATOMS: atom_id res chain seq x y z
N MET A 1 -69.65 -49.55 14.85
CA MET A 1 -68.69 -49.18 15.91
C MET A 1 -67.43 -48.75 15.23
N ALA A 2 -67.23 -47.44 15.07
CA ALA A 2 -66.12 -46.88 14.39
C ALA A 2 -65.19 -46.20 15.41
N GLY A 3 -63.92 -46.64 15.49
CA GLY A 3 -62.92 -46.07 16.39
C GLY A 3 -62.19 -44.88 15.73
N PRO A 4 -61.77 -43.88 16.52
CA PRO A 4 -61.17 -42.70 15.95
C PRO A 4 -59.67 -42.91 15.60
N ARG A 5 -59.29 -42.44 14.43
CA ARG A 5 -57.93 -42.39 13.97
C ARG A 5 -57.26 -41.12 14.50
N ALA A 6 -56.24 -41.31 15.33
CA ALA A 6 -55.38 -40.21 15.82
C ALA A 6 -54.41 -39.81 14.68
N CYS A 7 -54.47 -38.53 14.27
CA CYS A 7 -53.55 -37.92 13.31
C CYS A 7 -52.35 -37.33 14.10
N ALA A 8 -51.19 -37.94 13.98
CA ALA A 8 -49.97 -37.40 14.57
C ALA A 8 -49.41 -36.28 13.72
N LEU A 9 -49.37 -35.04 14.22
CA LEU A 9 -48.72 -33.89 13.63
C LEU A 9 -47.21 -33.96 13.90
N VAL A 10 -46.45 -34.22 12.85
CA VAL A 10 -44.98 -34.12 12.91
C VAL A 10 -44.60 -32.63 12.68
N VAL A 11 -44.16 -31.94 13.74
CA VAL A 11 -43.59 -30.60 13.66
C VAL A 11 -42.12 -30.75 13.30
N VAL A 12 -41.77 -30.44 12.04
CA VAL A 12 -40.35 -30.31 11.62
C VAL A 12 -39.88 -28.94 12.00
N ALA A 13 -39.07 -28.84 13.06
CA ALA A 13 -38.40 -27.62 13.46
C ALA A 13 -37.18 -27.43 12.56
N SER A 14 -37.29 -26.52 11.57
CA SER A 14 -36.16 -26.08 10.75
C SER A 14 -35.28 -25.12 11.54
N LEU A 15 -34.15 -25.61 12.05
CA LEU A 15 -33.10 -24.78 12.64
C LEU A 15 -32.37 -24.03 11.50
N PHE A 16 -32.79 -22.79 11.21
CA PHE A 16 -32.01 -21.87 10.44
C PHE A 16 -30.82 -21.42 11.30
N GLY A 17 -29.67 -22.05 11.13
CA GLY A 17 -28.39 -21.59 11.67
C GLY A 17 -27.97 -20.29 10.94
N CYS A 18 -28.22 -19.15 11.57
CA CYS A 18 -27.68 -17.87 11.14
C CYS A 18 -26.16 -17.89 11.41
N GLY A 19 -25.37 -18.29 10.41
CA GLY A 19 -23.93 -18.19 10.45
C GLY A 19 -23.55 -16.70 10.43
N LEU A 20 -23.27 -16.11 11.59
CA LEU A 20 -22.56 -14.84 11.69
C LEU A 20 -21.16 -15.06 11.13
N THR A 21 -20.93 -14.69 9.87
CA THR A 21 -19.60 -14.47 9.35
C THR A 21 -19.04 -13.24 10.06
N ALA A 22 -18.19 -13.45 11.06
CA ALA A 22 -17.41 -12.37 11.65
C ALA A 22 -16.59 -11.75 10.53
N ALA A 23 -16.91 -10.53 10.13
CA ALA A 23 -16.04 -9.73 9.29
C ALA A 23 -14.72 -9.59 10.04
N ALA A 24 -13.63 -10.05 9.45
CA ALA A 24 -12.31 -9.89 10.03
C ALA A 24 -12.06 -8.39 10.23
N GLU A 25 -11.96 -7.97 11.48
CA GLU A 25 -11.69 -6.58 11.85
C GLU A 25 -10.34 -6.17 11.27
N GLN A 26 -10.30 -5.09 10.50
CA GLN A 26 -9.06 -4.61 9.91
C GLN A 26 -8.13 -4.09 11.02
N PRO A 27 -6.81 -4.38 10.95
CA PRO A 27 -5.89 -3.91 11.98
C PRO A 27 -5.89 -2.39 12.05
N SER A 28 -5.82 -1.84 13.25
CA SER A 28 -5.73 -0.40 13.47
C SER A 28 -4.39 0.17 12.98
N ALA A 29 -4.34 1.49 12.71
CA ALA A 29 -3.07 2.17 12.36
C ALA A 29 -1.96 1.91 13.39
N ALA A 30 -2.31 1.90 14.67
CA ALA A 30 -1.38 1.61 15.76
C ALA A 30 -0.83 0.17 15.68
N GLN A 31 -1.68 -0.81 15.39
CA GLN A 31 -1.25 -2.20 15.21
C GLN A 31 -0.34 -2.37 14.00
N MET A 32 -0.68 -1.72 12.87
CA MET A 32 0.16 -1.77 11.67
C MET A 32 1.54 -1.15 11.90
N MET A 33 1.59 0.01 12.59
CA MET A 33 2.85 0.67 12.92
C MET A 33 3.68 -0.17 13.89
N ASP A 34 3.06 -0.78 14.88
CA ASP A 34 3.70 -1.66 15.84
C ASP A 34 4.29 -2.92 15.16
N ASP A 35 3.58 -3.51 14.20
CA ASP A 35 4.07 -4.61 13.37
C ASP A 35 5.29 -4.21 12.53
N LEU A 36 5.29 -3.00 11.96
CA LEU A 36 6.43 -2.46 11.21
C LEU A 36 7.65 -2.27 12.12
N MET A 37 7.47 -1.62 13.26
CA MET A 37 8.57 -1.27 14.18
C MET A 37 9.24 -2.49 14.79
N TYR A 38 8.46 -3.51 15.12
CA TYR A 38 8.95 -4.72 15.79
C TYR A 38 9.12 -5.91 14.84
N GLY A 39 8.97 -5.70 13.53
CA GLY A 39 9.11 -6.76 12.52
C GLY A 39 8.14 -7.92 12.72
N ARG A 40 6.95 -7.66 13.30
CA ARG A 40 5.94 -8.69 13.51
C ARG A 40 5.20 -8.99 12.21
N GLY A 41 5.27 -10.25 11.80
CA GLY A 41 4.70 -10.71 10.54
C GLY A 41 5.52 -10.29 9.31
N SER A 42 5.09 -10.73 8.14
CA SER A 42 5.70 -10.35 6.86
C SER A 42 5.26 -8.94 6.46
N VAL A 43 6.20 -8.14 5.96
CA VAL A 43 5.93 -6.85 5.33
C VAL A 43 6.25 -6.96 3.85
N GLY A 44 5.35 -6.48 3.00
CA GLY A 44 5.42 -6.68 1.56
C GLY A 44 4.77 -7.99 1.12
N GLY A 45 4.83 -8.25 -0.16
CA GLY A 45 4.24 -9.45 -0.77
C GLY A 45 4.06 -9.27 -2.27
N PRO A 46 3.61 -10.33 -2.97
CA PRO A 46 3.39 -10.26 -4.41
C PRO A 46 2.22 -9.32 -4.74
N PHE A 47 2.41 -8.55 -5.80
CA PHE A 47 1.36 -7.74 -6.40
C PHE A 47 1.43 -7.76 -7.93
N THR A 48 0.30 -7.46 -8.54
CA THR A 48 0.21 -7.12 -9.96
C THR A 48 -0.71 -5.91 -10.05
N LEU A 49 -0.17 -4.78 -10.49
CA LEU A 49 -0.86 -3.50 -10.58
C LEU A 49 -0.62 -2.87 -11.96
N THR A 50 -1.37 -1.85 -12.30
CA THR A 50 -1.21 -1.11 -13.57
C THR A 50 -0.31 0.10 -13.35
N ASP A 51 0.70 0.29 -14.23
CA ASP A 51 1.55 1.48 -14.13
C ASP A 51 0.89 2.72 -14.77
N GLN A 52 1.54 3.87 -14.59
CA GLN A 52 1.09 5.18 -15.10
C GLN A 52 0.94 5.22 -16.64
N ASN A 53 1.44 4.21 -17.37
CA ASN A 53 1.34 4.07 -18.83
C ASN A 53 0.32 3.00 -19.25
N GLY A 54 -0.42 2.44 -18.30
CA GLY A 54 -1.43 1.41 -18.54
C GLY A 54 -0.88 -0.02 -18.69
N LYS A 55 0.41 -0.24 -18.39
CA LYS A 55 1.02 -1.56 -18.45
C LYS A 55 0.88 -2.29 -17.10
N GLN A 56 0.55 -3.59 -17.16
CA GLN A 56 0.59 -4.45 -15.96
C GLN A 56 2.04 -4.66 -15.50
N ARG A 57 2.27 -4.45 -14.21
CA ARG A 57 3.57 -4.61 -13.55
C ARG A 57 3.43 -5.51 -12.34
N SER A 58 4.33 -6.45 -12.19
CA SER A 58 4.40 -7.29 -10.98
C SER A 58 5.61 -6.90 -10.12
N ASP A 59 5.54 -7.21 -8.82
CA ASP A 59 6.66 -7.00 -7.89
C ASP A 59 7.94 -7.72 -8.36
N THR A 60 7.81 -8.83 -9.06
CA THR A 60 8.94 -9.61 -9.56
C THR A 60 9.73 -8.91 -10.67
N GLU A 61 9.13 -7.96 -11.39
CA GLU A 61 9.83 -7.16 -12.42
C GLU A 61 10.87 -6.21 -11.82
N PHE A 62 10.75 -5.89 -10.53
CA PHE A 62 11.67 -5.01 -9.81
C PHE A 62 12.81 -5.75 -9.12
N ARG A 63 12.86 -7.08 -9.22
CA ARG A 63 13.93 -7.90 -8.64
C ARG A 63 15.30 -7.53 -9.23
N GLY A 64 16.35 -7.73 -8.45
CA GLY A 64 17.71 -7.31 -8.79
C GLY A 64 18.05 -5.87 -8.41
N LYS A 65 17.04 -5.04 -8.07
CA LYS A 65 17.23 -3.68 -7.56
C LYS A 65 16.73 -3.57 -6.12
N LEU A 66 17.28 -2.63 -5.37
CA LEU A 66 16.60 -2.16 -4.16
C LEU A 66 15.31 -1.48 -4.59
N MET A 67 14.19 -1.74 -3.90
CA MET A 67 12.94 -1.07 -4.20
C MET A 67 12.56 -0.14 -3.05
N ILE A 68 12.30 1.12 -3.36
CA ILE A 68 11.68 2.09 -2.45
C ILE A 68 10.20 2.10 -2.76
N VAL A 69 9.34 1.74 -1.79
CA VAL A 69 7.88 1.78 -1.98
C VAL A 69 7.29 2.88 -1.13
N TYR A 70 6.47 3.71 -1.75
CA TYR A 70 5.75 4.79 -1.09
C TYR A 70 4.26 4.73 -1.44
N PHE A 71 3.40 4.73 -0.42
CA PHE A 71 1.96 4.81 -0.56
C PHE A 71 1.51 6.25 -0.37
N GLY A 72 0.86 6.82 -1.38
CA GLY A 72 0.43 8.20 -1.35
C GLY A 72 -0.68 8.49 -2.36
N TYR A 73 -1.05 9.75 -2.53
CA TYR A 73 -2.04 10.19 -3.50
C TYR A 73 -1.71 11.57 -4.07
N THR A 74 -2.17 11.86 -5.28
CA THR A 74 -1.75 13.07 -6.02
C THR A 74 -2.30 14.37 -5.43
N TYR A 75 -3.44 14.30 -4.73
CA TYR A 75 -4.07 15.44 -4.05
C TYR A 75 -3.54 15.69 -2.63
N CYS A 76 -2.52 14.97 -2.19
CA CYS A 76 -1.89 15.22 -0.90
C CYS A 76 -1.18 16.58 -0.91
N PRO A 77 -1.55 17.52 0.00
CA PRO A 77 -1.04 18.90 -0.09
C PRO A 77 0.36 19.10 0.48
N ASP A 78 0.91 18.11 1.22
CA ASP A 78 2.11 18.33 2.04
C ASP A 78 3.07 17.14 2.04
N VAL A 79 2.76 16.08 2.77
CA VAL A 79 3.74 15.01 3.05
C VAL A 79 4.18 14.24 1.80
N CYS A 80 3.26 13.89 0.89
CA CYS A 80 3.60 13.13 -0.30
C CYS A 80 4.60 13.85 -1.21
N PRO A 81 4.38 15.10 -1.68
CA PRO A 81 5.35 15.77 -2.52
C PRO A 81 6.69 16.01 -1.81
N THR A 82 6.67 16.25 -0.49
CA THR A 82 7.89 16.42 0.32
C THR A 82 8.72 15.13 0.33
N ASP A 83 8.12 13.99 0.58
CA ASP A 83 8.80 12.69 0.62
C ASP A 83 9.28 12.25 -0.77
N LEU A 84 8.48 12.45 -1.82
CA LEU A 84 8.90 12.14 -3.19
C LEU A 84 10.07 13.02 -3.64
N MET A 85 10.11 14.29 -3.20
CA MET A 85 11.24 15.17 -3.45
C MET A 85 12.49 14.72 -2.67
N ALA A 86 12.34 14.27 -1.42
CA ALA A 86 13.45 13.72 -0.65
C ALA A 86 14.02 12.45 -1.30
N ILE A 87 13.15 11.56 -1.82
CA ILE A 87 13.57 10.37 -2.58
C ILE A 87 14.31 10.80 -3.87
N THR A 88 13.79 11.80 -4.59
CA THR A 88 14.42 12.35 -5.81
C THR A 88 15.83 12.84 -5.51
N GLN A 89 16.00 13.70 -4.50
CA GLN A 89 17.30 14.26 -4.11
C GLN A 89 18.27 13.15 -3.66
N ALA A 90 17.78 12.15 -2.94
CA ALA A 90 18.61 11.00 -2.56
C ALA A 90 19.09 10.20 -3.77
N LEU A 91 18.24 9.98 -4.76
CA LEU A 91 18.60 9.30 -6.01
C LEU A 91 19.60 10.12 -6.84
N ASP A 92 19.40 11.44 -6.95
CA ASP A 92 20.34 12.35 -7.61
C ASP A 92 21.72 12.31 -6.96
N ALA A 93 21.77 12.30 -5.62
CA ALA A 93 23.01 12.20 -4.84
C ALA A 93 23.74 10.85 -5.02
N LEU A 94 23.02 9.78 -5.40
CA LEU A 94 23.63 8.48 -5.73
C LEU A 94 24.35 8.51 -7.08
N GLY A 95 23.96 9.40 -7.99
CA GLY A 95 24.48 9.44 -9.35
C GLY A 95 24.25 8.11 -10.09
N PRO A 96 25.25 7.53 -10.77
CA PRO A 96 25.09 6.28 -11.51
C PRO A 96 24.62 5.09 -10.66
N ALA A 97 24.90 5.08 -9.35
CA ALA A 97 24.46 4.02 -8.46
C ALA A 97 22.93 4.00 -8.27
N ALA A 98 22.22 5.09 -8.59
CA ALA A 98 20.75 5.14 -8.57
C ALA A 98 20.09 4.12 -9.52
N GLU A 99 20.80 3.63 -10.56
CA GLU A 99 20.31 2.57 -11.44
C GLU A 99 20.02 1.26 -10.69
N GLY A 100 20.68 1.05 -9.54
CA GLY A 100 20.43 -0.07 -8.64
C GLY A 100 19.21 0.10 -7.73
N VAL A 101 18.48 1.23 -7.82
CA VAL A 101 17.31 1.54 -7.00
C VAL A 101 16.09 1.74 -7.89
N GLN A 102 14.96 1.16 -7.53
CA GLN A 102 13.67 1.37 -8.18
C GLN A 102 12.70 2.04 -7.21
N PRO A 103 12.42 3.35 -7.38
CA PRO A 103 11.35 4.00 -6.64
C PRO A 103 10.00 3.62 -7.25
N VAL A 104 9.07 3.24 -6.39
CA VAL A 104 7.70 2.83 -6.73
C VAL A 104 6.73 3.64 -5.89
N PHE A 105 5.86 4.37 -6.53
CA PHE A 105 4.73 5.07 -5.92
C PHE A 105 3.46 4.26 -6.15
N ILE A 106 2.77 3.88 -5.10
CA ILE A 106 1.49 3.17 -5.19
C ILE A 106 0.38 4.11 -4.73
N THR A 107 -0.54 4.45 -5.63
CA THR A 107 -1.64 5.32 -5.23
C THR A 107 -2.59 4.62 -4.27
N ILE A 108 -2.99 5.32 -3.22
CA ILE A 108 -4.06 4.91 -2.30
C ILE A 108 -5.41 5.55 -2.66
N ASP A 109 -5.46 6.30 -3.75
CA ASP A 109 -6.66 6.93 -4.29
C ASP A 109 -6.82 6.67 -5.80
N PRO A 110 -6.96 5.41 -6.20
CA PRO A 110 -7.00 5.05 -7.62
C PRO A 110 -8.16 5.70 -8.39
N GLU A 111 -9.22 6.10 -7.70
CA GLU A 111 -10.39 6.72 -8.30
C GLU A 111 -10.07 8.11 -8.88
N ARG A 112 -9.29 8.93 -8.16
CA ARG A 112 -8.86 10.27 -8.60
C ARG A 112 -7.54 10.23 -9.38
N ASP A 113 -6.61 9.39 -8.96
CA ASP A 113 -5.21 9.45 -9.38
C ASP A 113 -4.93 8.77 -10.72
N SER A 114 -5.71 7.77 -11.14
CA SER A 114 -5.35 6.89 -12.28
C SER A 114 -5.00 7.66 -13.57
N LYS A 115 -5.59 8.84 -13.79
CA LYS A 115 -5.32 9.68 -14.96
C LYS A 115 -4.27 10.76 -14.73
N LEU A 116 -3.93 11.04 -13.47
CA LEU A 116 -3.03 12.11 -13.06
C LEU A 116 -1.62 11.61 -12.73
N LEU A 117 -1.48 10.30 -12.52
CA LEU A 117 -0.27 9.69 -11.97
C LEU A 117 0.98 9.94 -12.81
N ALA A 118 0.84 9.89 -14.15
CA ALA A 118 1.96 10.16 -15.06
C ALA A 118 2.45 11.61 -14.96
N ASP A 119 1.52 12.57 -15.01
CA ASP A 119 1.83 14.00 -14.93
C ASP A 119 2.40 14.35 -13.54
N TYR A 120 1.79 13.84 -12.47
CA TYR A 120 2.26 14.06 -11.10
C TYR A 120 3.69 13.57 -10.90
N LEU A 121 3.99 12.35 -11.34
CA LEU A 121 5.32 11.78 -11.16
C LEU A 121 6.38 12.39 -12.08
N SER A 122 5.99 13.08 -13.15
CA SER A 122 6.93 13.79 -14.04
C SER A 122 7.69 14.92 -13.33
N ALA A 123 7.16 15.42 -12.20
CA ALA A 123 7.82 16.44 -11.37
C ALA A 123 8.96 15.89 -10.50
N PHE A 124 9.14 14.57 -10.45
CA PHE A 124 10.12 13.88 -9.59
C PHE A 124 11.17 13.13 -10.43
N HIS A 125 12.00 12.32 -9.76
CA HIS A 125 13.05 11.59 -10.46
C HIS A 125 12.46 10.65 -11.52
N ARG A 126 13.04 10.67 -12.73
CA ARG A 126 12.56 9.95 -13.92
C ARG A 126 12.39 8.43 -13.78
N SER A 127 13.03 7.82 -12.78
CA SER A 127 12.94 6.38 -12.54
C SER A 127 11.70 5.97 -11.73
N PHE A 128 10.89 6.92 -11.26
CA PHE A 128 9.65 6.56 -10.58
C PHE A 128 8.72 5.73 -11.46
N VAL A 129 8.22 4.65 -10.89
CA VAL A 129 7.11 3.89 -11.44
C VAL A 129 5.91 4.14 -10.53
N GLY A 130 4.86 4.73 -11.10
CA GLY A 130 3.59 4.93 -10.41
C GLY A 130 2.66 3.77 -10.69
N LEU A 131 2.07 3.20 -9.66
CA LEU A 131 1.19 2.06 -9.75
C LEU A 131 -0.22 2.41 -9.27
N THR A 132 -1.22 1.92 -9.98
CA THR A 132 -2.64 2.02 -9.68
C THR A 132 -3.31 0.68 -9.94
N GLY A 133 -4.58 0.54 -9.55
CA GLY A 133 -5.38 -0.67 -9.76
C GLY A 133 -6.79 -0.48 -9.25
N ALA A 134 -7.56 -1.56 -9.18
CA ALA A 134 -8.86 -1.51 -8.52
C ALA A 134 -8.71 -1.20 -7.02
N PRO A 135 -9.67 -0.50 -6.38
CA PRO A 135 -9.57 -0.15 -4.96
C PRO A 135 -9.26 -1.32 -4.04
N ASP A 136 -9.81 -2.49 -4.31
CA ASP A 136 -9.56 -3.69 -3.50
C ASP A 136 -8.17 -4.28 -3.72
N GLU A 137 -7.60 -4.17 -4.93
CA GLU A 137 -6.21 -4.55 -5.22
C GLU A 137 -5.25 -3.67 -4.46
N ILE A 138 -5.46 -2.34 -4.50
CA ILE A 138 -4.67 -1.36 -3.74
C ILE A 138 -4.77 -1.65 -2.24
N ARG A 139 -5.96 -1.88 -1.71
CA ARG A 139 -6.17 -2.23 -0.30
C ARG A 139 -5.41 -3.50 0.11
N LYS A 140 -5.46 -4.53 -0.73
CA LYS A 140 -4.73 -5.78 -0.49
C LYS A 140 -3.22 -5.55 -0.43
N VAL A 141 -2.68 -4.79 -1.37
CA VAL A 141 -1.24 -4.47 -1.38
C VAL A 141 -0.86 -3.60 -0.18
N ALA A 142 -1.62 -2.54 0.12
CA ALA A 142 -1.38 -1.69 1.28
C ALA A 142 -1.38 -2.50 2.59
N ASN A 143 -2.34 -3.41 2.77
CA ASN A 143 -2.40 -4.29 3.94
C ASN A 143 -1.17 -5.20 4.03
N SER A 144 -0.66 -5.74 2.91
CA SER A 144 0.55 -6.58 2.93
C SER A 144 1.80 -5.79 3.34
N TYR A 145 1.85 -4.50 3.04
CA TYR A 145 2.90 -3.59 3.47
C TYR A 145 2.65 -2.96 4.85
N LYS A 146 1.52 -3.26 5.50
CA LYS A 146 1.09 -2.58 6.75
C LYS A 146 0.94 -1.07 6.56
N ALA A 147 0.62 -0.64 5.34
CA ALA A 147 0.40 0.76 4.99
C ALA A 147 -1.03 1.16 5.35
N PHE A 148 -1.18 1.87 6.47
CA PHE A 148 -2.47 2.40 6.87
C PHE A 148 -2.88 3.58 5.99
N TYR A 149 -4.14 3.62 5.57
CA TYR A 149 -4.79 4.79 5.00
C TYR A 149 -6.30 4.79 5.24
N ALA A 150 -6.90 5.97 5.36
CA ALA A 150 -8.33 6.14 5.55
C ALA A 150 -8.82 7.43 4.89
N LYS A 151 -9.95 7.37 4.15
CA LYS A 151 -10.63 8.58 3.64
C LYS A 151 -11.23 9.36 4.80
N VAL A 152 -10.96 10.66 4.85
CA VAL A 152 -11.47 11.59 5.87
C VAL A 152 -12.24 12.68 5.15
N PRO A 153 -13.49 12.99 5.55
CA PRO A 153 -14.24 14.08 4.94
C PRO A 153 -13.49 15.41 5.09
N ASP A 154 -13.26 16.11 3.98
CA ASP A 154 -12.74 17.48 4.05
C ASP A 154 -13.87 18.42 4.42
N ARG A 155 -13.64 19.30 5.42
CA ARG A 155 -14.65 20.24 5.91
C ARG A 155 -14.73 21.52 5.06
N GLN A 156 -13.74 21.75 4.20
CA GLN A 156 -13.62 22.98 3.43
C GLN A 156 -14.09 22.82 1.98
N ASP A 157 -13.97 21.62 1.42
CA ASP A 157 -14.41 21.27 0.08
C ASP A 157 -15.37 20.07 0.13
N ALA A 158 -16.25 19.94 -0.89
CA ALA A 158 -17.16 18.80 -1.00
C ALA A 158 -16.45 17.46 -1.28
N ASP A 159 -15.13 17.42 -1.13
CA ASP A 159 -14.24 16.31 -1.40
C ASP A 159 -13.68 15.71 -0.09
N TYR A 160 -12.74 14.81 -0.18
CA TYR A 160 -12.12 14.14 0.96
C TYR A 160 -10.58 14.24 0.88
N SER A 161 -9.94 14.22 2.03
CA SER A 161 -8.52 13.94 2.18
C SER A 161 -8.29 12.47 2.56
N ILE A 162 -7.04 12.02 2.53
CA ILE A 162 -6.70 10.66 2.97
C ILE A 162 -5.60 10.74 4.01
N ASP A 163 -5.94 10.31 5.23
CA ASP A 163 -4.94 10.08 6.26
C ASP A 163 -4.14 8.83 5.91
N HIS A 164 -2.81 8.94 5.92
CA HIS A 164 -1.91 7.81 5.67
C HIS A 164 -0.60 7.94 6.44
N ALA A 165 0.11 6.85 6.60
CA ALA A 165 1.31 6.82 7.45
C ALA A 165 2.54 7.55 6.86
N GLY A 166 2.59 7.85 5.56
CA GLY A 166 3.72 8.52 4.90
C GLY A 166 5.06 7.76 5.00
N VAL A 167 5.01 6.46 5.22
CA VAL A 167 6.20 5.63 5.44
C VAL A 167 6.90 5.32 4.11
N ILE A 168 8.22 5.44 4.10
CA ILE A 168 9.07 5.06 2.96
C ILE A 168 9.61 3.65 3.22
N TYR A 169 9.11 2.64 2.51
CA TYR A 169 9.55 1.25 2.66
C TYR A 169 10.80 0.99 1.85
N LEU A 170 11.74 0.22 2.40
CA LEU A 170 12.91 -0.28 1.69
C LEU A 170 12.83 -1.80 1.57
N MET A 171 12.86 -2.28 0.33
CA MET A 171 12.84 -3.69 -0.03
C MET A 171 14.16 -4.07 -0.69
N GLY A 172 14.65 -5.24 -0.38
CA GLY A 172 15.87 -5.81 -0.95
C GLY A 172 15.70 -6.32 -2.38
N ARG A 173 16.81 -6.72 -2.97
CA ARG A 173 16.87 -7.15 -4.39
C ARG A 173 16.03 -8.39 -4.69
N ASN A 174 15.77 -9.23 -3.69
CA ASN A 174 14.88 -10.39 -3.80
C ASN A 174 13.46 -10.09 -3.30
N GLY A 175 13.18 -8.82 -2.93
CA GLY A 175 11.89 -8.33 -2.43
C GLY A 175 11.65 -8.59 -0.96
N GLU A 176 12.67 -8.93 -0.21
CA GLU A 176 12.64 -9.01 1.24
C GLU A 176 12.51 -7.61 1.86
N TYR A 177 11.80 -7.53 2.96
CA TYR A 177 11.69 -6.28 3.71
C TYR A 177 12.99 -6.01 4.47
N LEU A 178 13.58 -4.83 4.23
CA LEU A 178 14.81 -4.39 4.88
C LEU A 178 14.56 -3.39 6.00
N GLY A 179 13.45 -2.68 5.95
CA GLY A 179 13.09 -1.67 6.93
C GLY A 179 12.25 -0.55 6.32
N PHE A 180 12.01 0.49 7.12
CA PHE A 180 11.33 1.69 6.66
C PHE A 180 12.04 2.96 7.17
N MET A 181 11.78 4.07 6.51
CA MET A 181 12.11 5.40 6.99
C MET A 181 10.82 6.18 7.28
N PRO A 182 10.79 7.00 8.35
CA PRO A 182 9.66 7.84 8.66
C PRO A 182 9.44 8.91 7.58
N PRO A 183 8.22 9.51 7.49
CA PRO A 183 7.99 10.64 6.62
C PRO A 183 8.96 11.79 6.91
N GLN A 184 9.25 12.59 5.90
CA GLN A 184 10.19 13.72 5.96
C GLN A 184 11.62 13.31 6.36
N THR A 185 12.01 12.08 6.02
CA THR A 185 13.41 11.66 6.17
C THR A 185 14.32 12.54 5.32
N ASN A 186 15.39 13.05 5.93
CA ASN A 186 16.38 13.88 5.26
C ASN A 186 16.98 13.14 4.04
N PRO A 187 17.10 13.79 2.85
CA PRO A 187 17.61 13.16 1.63
C PRO A 187 19.02 12.60 1.75
N ASP A 188 19.91 13.29 2.47
CA ASP A 188 21.30 12.83 2.70
C ASP A 188 21.29 11.52 3.48
N ARG A 189 20.46 11.45 4.53
CA ARG A 189 20.31 10.24 5.32
C ARG A 189 19.74 9.10 4.50
N LEU A 190 18.75 9.37 3.63
CA LEU A 190 18.20 8.38 2.72
C LEU A 190 19.26 7.87 1.74
N SER A 191 20.06 8.76 1.15
CA SER A 191 21.15 8.40 0.25
C SER A 191 22.22 7.54 0.92
N GLU A 192 22.60 7.85 2.18
CA GLU A 192 23.54 7.05 2.98
C GLU A 192 23.03 5.63 3.20
N ILE A 193 21.75 5.48 3.58
CA ILE A 193 21.12 4.17 3.78
C ILE A 193 21.14 3.38 2.48
N LEU A 194 20.74 3.99 1.36
CA LEU A 194 20.73 3.33 0.06
C LEU A 194 22.15 2.88 -0.36
N ARG A 195 23.18 3.73 -0.20
CA ARG A 195 24.57 3.36 -0.49
C ARG A 195 25.01 2.11 0.28
N LYS A 196 24.65 2.04 1.57
CA LYS A 196 25.00 0.89 2.41
C LYS A 196 24.41 -0.41 1.87
N TYR A 197 23.14 -0.40 1.41
CA TYR A 197 22.51 -1.61 0.87
C TYR A 197 22.91 -1.89 -0.59
N LEU A 198 23.32 -0.90 -1.35
CA LEU A 198 23.83 -1.08 -2.72
C LEU A 198 25.22 -1.74 -2.74
N ALA A 199 26.03 -1.53 -1.68
CA ALA A 199 27.38 -2.07 -1.56
C ALA A 199 27.43 -3.56 -1.15
N ASN A 200 26.30 -4.09 -0.65
CA ASN A 200 26.14 -5.50 -0.25
C ASN A 200 25.43 -6.30 -1.35
#